data_67f22744094f34d3d0a0b55bb1a87dda
#
_entry.id   67f22744094f34d3d0a0b55bb1a87dda
#
_cell.length_a   1.000
_cell.length_b   1.000
_cell.length_c   1.000
_cell.angle_alpha   90.00
_cell.angle_beta   90.00
_cell.angle_gamma   90.00
#
_symmetry.space_group_name_H-M   'P 1'
#
loop_
_entity.id
_entity.type
_entity.pdbx_description
1 polymer ?
#
loop_
_entity_poly.entity_id
_entity_poly.type
_entity_poly.pdbx_seq_one_letter_code
_entity_poly.pdbx_strand_id
1 'polypeptide(L)'
;IVVPPVFDDVDAALAASREFGLEGVMVKDPRSLYRPGARSPDWLKLKLTHTQAVVIGGVRPGRGERSGRFGSLLLGVPGPAGLEYVGRVGTGFTDAALDKLGARLARLHRATSPFVEVPAAEASDAQWVTPTLVGEVEFAEWTDGGVLRQARWRGLRPDTAPADVVREP
;
A
#
# COMPACT_ATOMS: atom_id res chain seq x y z
N ILE A 1 11.07 20.59 23.99
CA ILE A 1 10.19 19.43 23.81
C ILE A 1 8.79 19.97 23.65
N VAL A 2 8.18 19.77 22.51
CA VAL A 2 6.78 20.14 22.28
C VAL A 2 5.92 18.94 22.72
N VAL A 3 5.04 19.17 23.68
CA VAL A 3 4.04 18.18 24.10
C VAL A 3 2.86 18.29 23.13
N PRO A 4 2.46 17.21 22.45
CA PRO A 4 1.29 17.22 21.59
C PRO A 4 0.02 17.58 22.38
N PRO A 5 -0.97 18.23 21.75
CA PRO A 5 -2.24 18.50 22.41
C PRO A 5 -2.95 17.20 22.78
N VAL A 6 -3.72 17.25 23.85
CA VAL A 6 -4.57 16.15 24.33
C VAL A 6 -6.01 16.46 23.95
N PHE A 7 -6.73 15.46 23.47
CA PHE A 7 -8.13 15.52 23.11
C PHE A 7 -8.92 14.48 23.91
N ASP A 8 -10.12 14.83 24.32
CA ASP A 8 -11.04 13.88 24.97
C ASP A 8 -11.91 13.12 23.95
N ASP A 9 -11.90 13.58 22.69
CA ASP A 9 -12.61 12.99 21.56
C ASP A 9 -11.62 12.47 20.51
N VAL A 10 -11.79 11.21 20.12
CA VAL A 10 -10.93 10.52 19.14
C VAL A 10 -11.11 11.10 17.74
N ASP A 11 -12.34 11.48 17.35
CA ASP A 11 -12.60 12.01 16.01
C ASP A 11 -11.99 13.41 15.85
N ALA A 12 -12.07 14.24 16.89
CA ALA A 12 -11.40 15.54 16.92
C ALA A 12 -9.88 15.40 16.86
N ALA A 13 -9.31 14.43 17.58
CA ALA A 13 -7.88 14.14 17.53
C ALA A 13 -7.43 13.67 16.13
N LEU A 14 -8.22 12.80 15.47
CA LEU A 14 -7.95 12.34 14.11
C LEU A 14 -8.05 13.46 13.09
N ALA A 15 -9.04 14.36 13.23
CA ALA A 15 -9.18 15.54 12.37
C ALA A 15 -7.96 16.47 12.48
N ALA A 16 -7.54 16.79 13.69
CA ALA A 16 -6.34 17.58 13.94
C ALA A 16 -5.08 16.86 13.41
N SER A 17 -4.99 15.55 13.58
CA SER A 17 -3.85 14.75 13.08
C SER A 17 -3.75 14.81 11.54
N ARG A 18 -4.90 14.81 10.82
CA ARG A 18 -4.92 15.01 9.37
C ARG A 18 -4.47 16.40 8.96
N GLU A 19 -4.99 17.42 9.64
CA GLU A 19 -4.66 18.83 9.37
C GLU A 19 -3.16 19.10 9.53
N PHE A 20 -2.53 18.51 10.54
CA PHE A 20 -1.10 18.67 10.80
C PHE A 20 -0.20 17.65 10.09
N GLY A 21 -0.74 16.78 9.23
CA GLY A 21 0.02 15.78 8.49
C GLY A 21 0.72 14.75 9.39
N LEU A 22 0.11 14.39 10.53
CA LEU A 22 0.69 13.44 11.47
C LEU A 22 0.35 12.00 11.09
N GLU A 23 1.17 11.04 11.56
CA GLU A 23 1.00 9.60 11.27
C GLU A 23 -0.31 9.02 11.84
N GLY A 24 -0.92 9.69 12.80
CA GLY A 24 -2.11 9.22 13.51
C GLY A 24 -2.13 9.67 14.96
N VAL A 25 -2.98 9.04 15.74
CA VAL A 25 -3.17 9.37 17.15
C VAL A 25 -2.91 8.18 18.06
N MET A 26 -2.56 8.47 19.31
CA MET A 26 -2.45 7.48 20.38
C MET A 26 -3.63 7.66 21.33
N VAL A 27 -4.53 6.68 21.35
CA VAL A 27 -5.62 6.61 22.33
C VAL A 27 -5.13 5.87 23.56
N LYS A 28 -5.30 6.47 24.73
CA LYS A 28 -4.81 5.92 26.00
C LYS A 28 -5.94 5.87 27.02
N ASP A 29 -6.07 4.76 27.76
CA ASP A 29 -6.89 4.76 28.98
C ASP A 29 -6.21 5.66 30.03
N PRO A 30 -6.84 6.74 30.48
CA PRO A 30 -6.24 7.67 31.45
C PRO A 30 -5.94 7.03 32.80
N ARG A 31 -6.54 5.88 33.12
CA ARG A 31 -6.30 5.11 34.35
C ARG A 31 -5.18 4.09 34.19
N SER A 32 -4.63 3.91 32.99
CA SER A 32 -3.57 2.94 32.74
C SER A 32 -2.23 3.41 33.29
N LEU A 33 -1.42 2.46 33.76
CA LEU A 33 -0.05 2.73 34.21
C LEU A 33 0.91 2.66 33.02
N TYR A 34 1.85 3.60 32.98
CA TYR A 34 2.94 3.55 32.03
C TYR A 34 3.88 2.39 32.35
N ARG A 35 4.09 1.50 31.37
CA ARG A 35 5.00 0.35 31.45
C ARG A 35 6.07 0.47 30.38
N PRO A 36 7.31 0.89 30.72
CA PRO A 36 8.38 1.04 29.76
C PRO A 36 8.65 -0.24 28.98
N GLY A 37 8.74 -0.14 27.64
CA GLY A 37 9.06 -1.26 26.76
C GLY A 37 7.93 -2.28 26.56
N ALA A 38 6.78 -2.16 27.24
CA ALA A 38 5.65 -3.06 27.09
C ALA A 38 4.63 -2.51 26.09
N ARG A 39 3.98 -3.43 25.33
CA ARG A 39 2.76 -3.12 24.58
C ARG A 39 1.57 -3.43 25.49
N SER A 40 0.68 -2.45 25.67
CA SER A 40 -0.54 -2.60 26.46
C SER A 40 -1.76 -2.39 25.56
N PRO A 41 -2.85 -3.16 25.75
CA PRO A 41 -4.13 -2.88 25.12
C PRO A 41 -4.76 -1.56 25.56
N ASP A 42 -4.29 -0.98 26.68
CA ASP A 42 -4.75 0.30 27.21
C ASP A 42 -4.24 1.50 26.35
N TRP A 43 -3.28 1.25 25.46
CA TRP A 43 -2.69 2.23 24.58
C TRP A 43 -2.81 1.77 23.11
N LEU A 44 -3.74 2.37 22.38
CA LEU A 44 -4.05 2.03 21.02
C LEU A 44 -3.50 3.08 20.06
N LYS A 45 -2.65 2.65 19.12
CA LYS A 45 -2.21 3.51 18.02
C LYS A 45 -3.21 3.41 16.87
N LEU A 46 -3.91 4.51 16.59
CA LEU A 46 -4.74 4.68 15.40
C LEU A 46 -3.91 5.40 14.34
N LYS A 47 -3.51 4.68 13.32
CA LYS A 47 -2.80 5.26 12.17
C LYS A 47 -3.78 5.91 11.21
N LEU A 48 -3.43 7.07 10.70
CA LEU A 48 -4.04 7.61 9.49
C LEU A 48 -3.48 6.85 8.31
N THR A 49 -4.36 6.32 7.49
CA THR A 49 -3.99 5.63 6.25
C THR A 49 -4.73 6.27 5.08
N HIS A 50 -4.08 6.31 3.95
CA HIS A 50 -4.64 6.74 2.68
C HIS A 50 -4.96 5.53 1.83
N THR A 51 -5.85 5.69 0.87
CA THR A 51 -6.09 4.69 -0.17
C THR A 51 -5.67 5.22 -1.51
N GLN A 52 -5.15 4.35 -2.37
CA GLN A 52 -4.75 4.68 -3.74
C GLN A 52 -5.23 3.57 -4.67
N ALA A 53 -5.93 3.94 -5.73
CA ALA A 53 -6.15 3.06 -6.86
C ALA A 53 -4.84 2.91 -7.65
N VAL A 54 -4.48 1.68 -7.99
CA VAL A 54 -3.20 1.37 -8.65
C VAL A 54 -3.40 0.39 -9.79
N VAL A 55 -2.61 0.53 -10.83
CA VAL A 55 -2.54 -0.42 -11.95
C VAL A 55 -1.47 -1.46 -11.67
N ILE A 56 -1.79 -2.73 -11.89
CA ILE A 56 -0.83 -3.83 -11.73
C ILE A 56 -0.02 -3.95 -13.01
N GLY A 57 1.30 -3.74 -12.92
CA GLY A 57 2.23 -3.83 -14.05
C GLY A 57 3.18 -5.03 -14.01
N GLY A 58 3.27 -5.71 -12.87
CA GLY A 58 4.13 -6.88 -12.73
C GLY A 58 3.95 -7.59 -11.39
N VAL A 59 4.60 -8.73 -11.28
CA VAL A 59 4.68 -9.51 -10.05
C VAL A 59 6.12 -9.91 -9.77
N ARG A 60 6.45 -10.10 -8.51
CA ARG A 60 7.69 -10.76 -8.09
C ARG A 60 7.35 -12.11 -7.48
N PRO A 61 8.17 -13.14 -7.69
CA PRO A 61 7.94 -14.48 -7.16
C PRO A 61 7.95 -14.48 -5.63
N GLY A 62 7.12 -15.33 -5.06
CA GLY A 62 7.10 -15.56 -3.61
C GLY A 62 8.27 -16.45 -3.18
N ARG A 63 8.63 -16.33 -1.90
CA ARG A 63 9.67 -17.13 -1.24
C ARG A 63 9.11 -17.79 0.01
N GLY A 64 9.76 -18.87 0.46
CA GLY A 64 9.32 -19.60 1.65
C GLY A 64 7.92 -20.18 1.47
N GLU A 65 7.02 -19.87 2.38
CA GLU A 65 5.61 -20.35 2.35
C GLU A 65 4.82 -19.90 1.11
N ARG A 66 5.28 -18.86 0.41
CA ARG A 66 4.69 -18.39 -0.85
C ARG A 66 5.42 -18.89 -2.10
N SER A 67 6.28 -19.90 -1.97
CA SER A 67 6.92 -20.52 -3.13
C SER A 67 5.85 -21.08 -4.09
N GLY A 68 6.01 -20.80 -5.38
CA GLY A 68 5.00 -21.14 -6.41
C GLY A 68 3.85 -20.15 -6.58
N ARG A 69 3.78 -19.12 -5.74
CA ARG A 69 2.85 -17.99 -5.85
C ARG A 69 3.61 -16.68 -6.05
N PHE A 70 2.94 -15.58 -6.37
CA PHE A 70 3.60 -14.29 -6.32
C PHE A 70 3.81 -13.83 -4.87
N GLY A 71 4.93 -13.15 -4.62
CA GLY A 71 5.27 -12.57 -3.32
C GLY A 71 4.81 -11.13 -3.18
N SER A 72 4.86 -10.37 -4.28
CA SER A 72 4.37 -8.99 -4.32
C SER A 72 3.94 -8.59 -5.73
N LEU A 73 3.06 -7.59 -5.80
CA LEU A 73 2.66 -6.90 -7.03
C LEU A 73 3.52 -5.66 -7.20
N LEU A 74 3.91 -5.36 -8.42
CA LEU A 74 4.52 -4.09 -8.84
C LEU A 74 3.41 -3.17 -9.35
N LEU A 75 3.34 -1.98 -8.80
CA LEU A 75 2.21 -1.07 -8.91
C LEU A 75 2.60 0.19 -9.66
N GLY A 76 1.66 0.72 -10.41
CA GLY A 76 1.81 1.99 -11.10
C GLY A 76 0.57 2.86 -11.07
N VAL A 77 0.77 4.12 -11.39
CA VAL A 77 -0.28 5.08 -11.72
C VAL A 77 0.02 5.69 -13.08
N PRO A 78 -0.99 5.99 -13.91
CA PRO A 78 -0.76 6.71 -15.16
C PRO A 78 -0.14 8.07 -14.91
N GLY A 79 0.87 8.41 -15.70
CA GLY A 79 1.51 9.70 -15.72
C GLY A 79 1.67 10.22 -17.14
N PRO A 80 2.24 11.42 -17.35
CA PRO A 80 2.37 12.05 -18.67
C PRO A 80 3.18 11.24 -19.69
N ALA A 81 4.17 10.47 -19.22
CA ALA A 81 5.04 9.67 -20.06
C ALA A 81 4.60 8.19 -20.18
N GLY A 82 3.56 7.78 -19.46
CA GLY A 82 3.08 6.40 -19.42
C GLY A 82 2.81 5.92 -17.99
N LEU A 83 2.91 4.61 -17.76
CA LEU A 83 2.69 4.05 -16.44
C LEU A 83 3.92 4.31 -15.55
N GLU A 84 3.76 5.11 -14.51
CA GLU A 84 4.79 5.43 -13.52
C GLU A 84 4.79 4.41 -12.39
N TYR A 85 5.96 3.87 -12.06
CA TYR A 85 6.11 2.94 -10.95
C TYR A 85 5.94 3.67 -9.61
N VAL A 86 5.05 3.16 -8.75
CA VAL A 86 4.73 3.76 -7.45
C VAL A 86 4.99 2.83 -6.27
N GLY A 87 5.67 1.72 -6.50
CA GLY A 87 6.05 0.80 -5.43
C GLY A 87 5.50 -0.60 -5.60
N ARG A 88 5.62 -1.37 -4.53
CA ARG A 88 5.13 -2.75 -4.48
C ARG A 88 4.28 -3.02 -3.26
N VAL A 89 3.40 -4.03 -3.36
CA VAL A 89 2.60 -4.52 -2.25
C VAL A 89 2.73 -6.03 -2.11
N GLY A 90 3.11 -6.50 -0.92
CA GLY A 90 3.28 -7.93 -0.60
C GLY A 90 2.41 -8.41 0.56
N THR A 91 1.57 -7.54 1.14
CA THR A 91 0.73 -7.85 2.31
C THR A 91 -0.73 -7.54 2.03
N GLY A 92 -1.64 -8.09 2.84
CA GLY A 92 -3.08 -7.85 2.70
C GLY A 92 -3.79 -8.88 1.82
N PHE A 93 -3.10 -9.92 1.36
CA PHE A 93 -3.69 -11.00 0.58
C PHE A 93 -4.12 -12.15 1.48
N THR A 94 -5.29 -12.73 1.18
CA THR A 94 -5.67 -14.06 1.64
C THR A 94 -5.12 -15.10 0.67
N ASP A 95 -5.00 -16.37 1.08
CA ASP A 95 -4.56 -17.45 0.19
C ASP A 95 -5.43 -17.58 -1.05
N ALA A 96 -6.75 -17.51 -0.89
CA ALA A 96 -7.69 -17.53 -2.01
C ALA A 96 -7.50 -16.34 -2.97
N ALA A 97 -7.17 -15.16 -2.45
CA ALA A 97 -6.87 -13.98 -3.27
C ALA A 97 -5.55 -14.16 -4.04
N LEU A 98 -4.51 -14.73 -3.41
CA LEU A 98 -3.25 -15.04 -4.06
C LEU A 98 -3.44 -15.98 -5.25
N ASP A 99 -4.19 -17.07 -5.05
CA ASP A 99 -4.44 -18.07 -6.09
C ASP A 99 -5.28 -17.51 -7.25
N LYS A 100 -6.39 -16.86 -6.93
CA LYS A 100 -7.29 -16.28 -7.93
C LYS A 100 -6.64 -15.16 -8.73
N LEU A 101 -5.93 -14.25 -8.06
CA LEU A 101 -5.25 -13.14 -8.71
C LEU A 101 -4.04 -13.64 -9.51
N GLY A 102 -3.25 -14.58 -8.95
CA GLY A 102 -2.11 -15.20 -9.63
C GLY A 102 -2.51 -15.84 -10.96
N ALA A 103 -3.61 -16.61 -10.98
CA ALA A 103 -4.13 -17.21 -12.20
C ALA A 103 -4.56 -16.17 -13.27
N ARG A 104 -5.09 -15.03 -12.86
CA ARG A 104 -5.43 -13.91 -13.78
C ARG A 104 -4.17 -13.27 -14.34
N LEU A 105 -3.18 -13.00 -13.47
CA LEU A 105 -1.93 -12.32 -13.86
C LEU A 105 -1.09 -13.20 -14.80
N ALA A 106 -1.08 -14.52 -14.60
CA ALA A 106 -0.39 -15.45 -15.50
C ALA A 106 -0.90 -15.37 -16.95
N ARG A 107 -2.19 -15.11 -17.15
CA ARG A 107 -2.78 -14.92 -18.49
C ARG A 107 -2.45 -13.58 -19.13
N LEU A 108 -1.97 -12.62 -18.35
CA LEU A 108 -1.62 -11.27 -18.78
C LEU A 108 -0.11 -11.08 -18.96
N HIS A 109 0.65 -12.16 -18.90
CA HIS A 109 2.11 -12.13 -19.03
C HIS A 109 2.56 -11.39 -20.29
N ARG A 110 3.61 -10.58 -20.14
CA ARG A 110 4.28 -9.88 -21.25
C ARG A 110 5.80 -9.88 -21.05
N ALA A 111 6.55 -9.77 -22.15
CA ALA A 111 8.00 -9.87 -22.12
C ALA A 111 8.71 -8.62 -21.57
N THR A 112 8.11 -7.43 -21.74
CA THR A 112 8.73 -6.15 -21.39
C THR A 112 7.98 -5.42 -20.28
N SER A 113 8.68 -4.59 -19.52
CA SER A 113 8.08 -3.74 -18.49
C SER A 113 7.01 -2.82 -19.10
N PRO A 114 5.85 -2.67 -18.45
CA PRO A 114 4.88 -1.64 -18.83
C PRO A 114 5.20 -0.27 -18.22
N PHE A 115 6.12 -0.21 -17.25
CA PHE A 115 6.48 1.05 -16.59
C PHE A 115 7.46 1.85 -17.43
N VAL A 116 7.36 3.16 -17.35
CA VAL A 116 8.33 4.10 -17.96
C VAL A 116 9.72 3.85 -17.39
N GLU A 117 9.79 3.74 -16.07
CA GLU A 117 11.01 3.43 -15.33
C GLU A 117 10.66 2.58 -14.11
N VAL A 118 11.56 1.67 -13.75
CA VAL A 118 11.43 0.84 -12.56
C VAL A 118 12.82 0.58 -11.98
N PRO A 119 13.01 0.64 -10.64
CA PRO A 119 14.31 0.38 -10.03
C PRO A 119 14.85 -1.00 -10.41
N ALA A 120 16.13 -1.09 -10.74
CA ALA A 120 16.79 -2.33 -11.18
C ALA A 120 16.62 -3.49 -10.17
N ALA A 121 16.64 -3.17 -8.87
CA ALA A 121 16.42 -4.15 -7.81
C ALA A 121 14.99 -4.74 -7.82
N GLU A 122 14.00 -3.99 -8.27
CA GLU A 122 12.62 -4.46 -8.41
C GLU A 122 12.41 -5.21 -9.74
N ALA A 123 13.13 -4.81 -10.78
CA ALA A 123 13.06 -5.42 -12.11
C ALA A 123 13.76 -6.79 -12.20
N SER A 124 14.74 -7.07 -11.34
CA SER A 124 15.67 -8.20 -11.46
C SER A 124 15.01 -9.57 -11.52
N ASP A 125 13.91 -9.77 -10.81
CA ASP A 125 13.13 -11.03 -10.77
C ASP A 125 11.65 -10.80 -11.11
N ALA A 126 11.34 -9.65 -11.69
CA ALA A 126 9.97 -9.29 -12.05
C ALA A 126 9.45 -10.09 -13.25
N GLN A 127 8.20 -10.49 -13.16
CA GLN A 127 7.41 -11.00 -14.28
C GLN A 127 6.38 -9.93 -14.64
N TRP A 128 6.49 -9.39 -15.86
CA TRP A 128 5.65 -8.29 -16.30
C TRP A 128 4.28 -8.78 -16.77
N VAL A 129 3.29 -7.94 -16.57
CA VAL A 129 1.93 -8.21 -17.02
C VAL A 129 1.36 -7.02 -17.80
N THR A 130 0.46 -7.31 -18.72
CA THR A 130 -0.31 -6.28 -19.43
C THR A 130 -1.12 -5.49 -18.40
N PRO A 131 -0.98 -4.16 -18.32
CA PRO A 131 -1.49 -3.34 -17.21
C PRO A 131 -3.00 -3.04 -17.38
N THR A 132 -3.83 -4.07 -17.28
CA THR A 132 -5.29 -4.01 -17.45
C THR A 132 -6.06 -4.17 -16.15
N LEU A 133 -5.38 -4.56 -15.08
CA LEU A 133 -6.01 -4.76 -13.78
C LEU A 133 -5.73 -3.59 -12.86
N VAL A 134 -6.80 -3.05 -12.27
CA VAL A 134 -6.75 -2.03 -11.24
C VAL A 134 -7.06 -2.66 -9.89
N GLY A 135 -6.32 -2.25 -8.88
CA GLY A 135 -6.58 -2.61 -7.49
C GLY A 135 -6.52 -1.38 -6.60
N GLU A 136 -6.82 -1.59 -5.33
CA GLU A 136 -6.72 -0.59 -4.29
C GLU A 136 -5.73 -1.03 -3.23
N VAL A 137 -4.91 -0.10 -2.80
CA VAL A 137 -4.01 -0.28 -1.66
C VAL A 137 -4.27 0.79 -0.61
N GLU A 138 -4.13 0.38 0.63
CA GLU A 138 -4.00 1.27 1.78
C GLU A 138 -2.50 1.52 1.99
N PHE A 139 -2.12 2.75 2.29
CA PHE A 139 -0.71 3.10 2.50
C PHE A 139 -0.58 4.20 3.56
N ALA A 140 0.62 4.38 4.12
CA ALA A 140 0.87 5.34 5.16
C ALA A 140 1.08 6.76 4.60
N GLU A 141 1.97 6.88 3.61
CA GLU A 141 2.38 8.15 3.01
C GLU A 141 3.07 7.92 1.66
N TRP A 142 3.14 8.96 0.84
CA TRP A 142 4.04 9.02 -0.30
C TRP A 142 5.44 9.38 0.17
N THR A 143 6.45 8.67 -0.33
CA THR A 143 7.84 9.10 -0.14
C THR A 143 8.19 10.26 -1.06
N ASP A 144 9.28 10.99 -0.78
CA ASP A 144 9.78 12.06 -1.66
C ASP A 144 10.05 11.58 -3.09
N GLY A 145 10.39 10.29 -3.25
CA GLY A 145 10.56 9.64 -4.56
C GLY A 145 9.26 9.18 -5.21
N GLY A 146 8.09 9.54 -4.68
CA GLY A 146 6.79 9.21 -5.27
C GLY A 146 6.38 7.74 -5.13
N VAL A 147 6.93 7.01 -4.16
CA VAL A 147 6.65 5.60 -3.91
C VAL A 147 5.78 5.44 -2.67
N LEU A 148 4.82 4.53 -2.72
CA LEU A 148 3.93 4.18 -1.62
C LEU A 148 4.71 3.54 -0.47
N ARG A 149 4.56 4.07 0.73
CA ARG A 149 5.16 3.52 1.94
C ARG A 149 4.17 2.65 2.70
N GLN A 150 4.62 1.46 3.13
CA GLN A 150 3.83 0.50 3.90
C GLN A 150 2.51 0.09 3.22
N ALA A 151 2.53 -0.08 1.90
CA ALA A 151 1.35 -0.44 1.14
C ALA A 151 0.78 -1.81 1.57
N ARG A 152 -0.55 -1.89 1.67
CA ARG A 152 -1.32 -3.08 1.97
C ARG A 152 -2.45 -3.24 0.95
N TRP A 153 -2.56 -4.41 0.37
CA TRP A 153 -3.58 -4.73 -0.61
C TRP A 153 -4.98 -4.77 0.00
N ARG A 154 -5.94 -4.12 -0.66
CA ARG A 154 -7.34 -4.07 -0.26
C ARG A 154 -8.22 -4.92 -1.18
N GLY A 155 -7.95 -4.96 -2.47
CA GLY A 155 -8.72 -5.73 -3.44
C GLY A 155 -8.56 -5.24 -4.86
N LEU A 156 -9.17 -5.95 -5.80
CA LEU A 156 -9.32 -5.48 -7.19
C LEU A 156 -10.43 -4.42 -7.27
N ARG A 157 -10.26 -3.48 -8.20
CA ARG A 157 -11.24 -2.44 -8.55
C ARG A 157 -11.72 -2.68 -10.00
N PRO A 158 -12.65 -3.63 -10.19
CA PRO A 158 -13.17 -3.94 -11.53
C PRO A 158 -14.04 -2.83 -12.11
N ASP A 159 -14.46 -1.89 -11.28
CA ASP A 159 -15.23 -0.69 -11.60
C ASP A 159 -14.38 0.46 -12.17
N THR A 160 -13.05 0.36 -12.12
CA THR A 160 -12.13 1.42 -12.52
C THR A 160 -11.27 0.96 -13.70
N ALA A 161 -11.25 1.74 -14.79
CA ALA A 161 -10.34 1.47 -15.89
C ALA A 161 -8.91 1.97 -15.56
N PRO A 162 -7.85 1.32 -16.09
CA PRO A 162 -6.47 1.76 -15.85
C PRO A 162 -6.21 3.24 -16.19
N ALA A 163 -6.86 3.76 -17.22
CA ALA A 163 -6.72 5.16 -17.66
C ALA A 163 -7.37 6.17 -16.71
N ASP A 164 -8.31 5.71 -15.89
CA ASP A 164 -9.05 6.56 -14.94
C ASP A 164 -8.37 6.63 -13.56
N VAL A 165 -7.29 5.86 -13.38
CA VAL A 165 -6.51 5.91 -12.14
C VAL A 165 -5.74 7.22 -12.08
N VAL A 166 -5.97 7.98 -11.02
CA VAL A 166 -5.25 9.23 -10.72
C VAL A 166 -4.48 9.07 -9.44
N ARG A 167 -3.38 9.80 -9.33
CA ARG A 167 -2.61 9.84 -8.09
C ARG A 167 -3.35 10.72 -7.08
N GLU A 168 -3.72 10.13 -5.95
CA GLU A 168 -4.27 10.86 -4.82
C GLU A 168 -3.18 11.67 -4.11
N PRO A 169 -3.52 12.83 -3.53
CA PRO A 169 -2.56 13.70 -2.87
C PRO A 169 -1.93 13.08 -1.61
#